data_b5a77514ab95586b135795fb58b38fd8
#
_entry.id   b5a77514ab95586b135795fb58b38fd8
#
_cell.length_a   1.000
_cell.length_b   1.000
_cell.length_c   1.000
_cell.angle_alpha   90.00
_cell.angle_beta   90.00
_cell.angle_gamma   90.00
#
_symmetry.space_group_name_H-M   'P 1'
#
loop_
_entity.id
_entity.type
_entity.pdbx_description
1 polymer ?
#
loop_
_entity_poly.entity_id
_entity_poly.type
_entity_poly.pdbx_seq_one_letter_code
_entity_poly.pdbx_strand_id
1 'polypeptide(L)'
;TPTEAFSYEESGTFRTTDLNYSVSRVGDSLSEQLTSYGFNVTHDKTYHDYPAYSGSYGRSMSTVQGILNNQPNSDIIIDLHRDAIADTSYAPSVQIGDEIASQLMFVIGTDGGGLEHPNWQQNLKFAISIQKKANELYQGYLDLF
;
A
#
# COMPACT_ATOMS: atom_id res chain seq x y z
N THR A 1 -3.28 -1.60 -6.52
CA THR A 1 -4.44 -1.77 -7.43
C THR A 1 -5.58 -2.52 -6.73
N PRO A 2 -6.84 -2.00 -6.75
CA PRO A 2 -7.93 -2.53 -5.91
C PRO A 2 -8.31 -3.99 -6.17
N THR A 3 -8.01 -4.55 -7.33
CA THR A 3 -8.33 -5.97 -7.61
C THR A 3 -7.27 -6.96 -7.15
N GLU A 4 -6.18 -6.53 -6.56
CA GLU A 4 -5.19 -7.43 -5.96
C GLU A 4 -5.81 -8.18 -4.78
N ALA A 5 -5.90 -9.50 -4.86
CA ALA A 5 -6.35 -10.30 -3.73
C ALA A 5 -5.28 -10.29 -2.64
N PHE A 6 -5.66 -10.02 -1.38
CA PHE A 6 -4.71 -9.99 -0.27
C PHE A 6 -4.27 -11.40 0.15
N SER A 7 -5.09 -12.41 -0.07
CA SER A 7 -4.78 -13.82 0.18
C SER A 7 -5.34 -14.70 -0.92
N TYR A 8 -4.49 -15.53 -1.52
CA TYR A 8 -4.93 -16.54 -2.46
C TYR A 8 -5.74 -17.65 -1.78
N GLU A 9 -5.37 -18.02 -0.57
CA GLU A 9 -6.05 -19.07 0.19
C GLU A 9 -7.51 -18.73 0.47
N GLU A 10 -7.80 -17.45 0.79
CA GLU A 10 -9.16 -17.02 1.08
C GLU A 10 -9.96 -16.72 -0.20
N SER A 11 -9.36 -16.11 -1.21
CA SER A 11 -10.06 -15.65 -2.41
C SER A 11 -10.13 -16.71 -3.53
N GLY A 12 -9.22 -17.69 -3.53
CA GLY A 12 -9.05 -18.67 -4.60
C GLY A 12 -8.46 -18.10 -5.89
N THR A 13 -8.09 -16.82 -5.91
CA THR A 13 -7.55 -16.12 -7.09
C THR A 13 -6.49 -15.11 -6.68
N PHE A 14 -5.61 -14.71 -7.62
CA PHE A 14 -4.66 -13.62 -7.39
C PHE A 14 -5.26 -12.23 -7.59
N ARG A 15 -6.43 -12.15 -8.23
CA ARG A 15 -7.18 -10.92 -8.48
C ARG A 15 -8.66 -11.16 -8.29
N THR A 16 -9.33 -10.22 -7.67
CA THR A 16 -10.77 -10.28 -7.41
C THR A 16 -11.40 -8.90 -7.51
N THR A 17 -12.65 -8.84 -7.98
CA THR A 17 -13.47 -7.63 -7.89
C THR A 17 -14.30 -7.59 -6.61
N ASP A 18 -14.24 -8.63 -5.78
CA ASP A 18 -14.81 -8.60 -4.43
C ASP A 18 -13.85 -7.87 -3.48
N LEU A 19 -14.23 -6.67 -3.08
CA LEU A 19 -13.41 -5.82 -2.21
C LEU A 19 -13.16 -6.44 -0.83
N ASN A 20 -13.96 -7.41 -0.40
CA ASN A 20 -13.75 -8.11 0.87
C ASN A 20 -12.53 -9.03 0.83
N TYR A 21 -12.07 -9.43 -0.36
CA TYR A 21 -10.91 -10.29 -0.57
C TYR A 21 -9.74 -9.58 -1.25
N SER A 22 -9.84 -8.27 -1.44
CA SER A 22 -8.79 -7.47 -2.07
C SER A 22 -8.01 -6.64 -1.05
N VAL A 23 -6.87 -6.08 -1.48
CA VAL A 23 -6.08 -5.12 -0.67
C VAL A 23 -6.89 -3.91 -0.22
N SER A 24 -8.05 -3.64 -0.84
CA SER A 24 -8.97 -2.59 -0.38
C SER A 24 -9.48 -2.83 1.04
N ARG A 25 -9.68 -4.10 1.45
CA ARG A 25 -10.05 -4.43 2.84
C ARG A 25 -8.92 -4.09 3.83
N VAL A 26 -7.68 -4.31 3.44
CA VAL A 26 -6.51 -3.88 4.24
C VAL A 26 -6.48 -2.36 4.36
N GLY A 27 -6.76 -1.66 3.25
CA GLY A 27 -6.90 -0.21 3.21
C GLY A 27 -8.04 0.31 4.09
N ASP A 28 -9.17 -0.40 4.18
CA ASP A 28 -10.27 -0.07 5.11
C ASP A 28 -9.80 -0.09 6.57
N SER A 29 -9.13 -1.17 6.96
CA SER A 29 -8.59 -1.30 8.31
C SER A 29 -7.56 -0.22 8.64
N LEU A 30 -6.66 0.09 7.69
CA LEU A 30 -5.69 1.18 7.85
C LEU A 30 -6.39 2.53 8.00
N SER A 31 -7.40 2.81 7.17
CA SER A 31 -8.16 4.07 7.20
C SER A 31 -8.92 4.23 8.51
N GLU A 32 -9.53 3.18 9.01
CA GLU A 32 -10.24 3.17 10.29
C GLU A 32 -9.28 3.49 11.44
N GLN A 33 -8.12 2.84 11.49
CA GLN A 33 -7.11 3.09 12.51
C GLN A 33 -6.58 4.52 12.44
N LEU A 34 -6.17 5.00 11.28
CA LEU A 34 -5.68 6.37 11.12
C LEU A 34 -6.73 7.40 11.53
N THR A 35 -8.00 7.18 11.16
CA THR A 35 -9.10 8.05 11.56
C THR A 35 -9.29 8.06 13.08
N SER A 36 -9.14 6.90 13.75
CA SER A 36 -9.21 6.82 15.21
C SER A 36 -8.12 7.63 15.92
N TYR A 37 -6.97 7.83 15.26
CA TYR A 37 -5.88 8.69 15.72
C TYR A 37 -6.03 10.16 15.33
N GLY A 38 -7.14 10.54 14.68
CA GLY A 38 -7.46 11.93 14.34
C GLY A 38 -6.97 12.39 12.97
N PHE A 39 -6.49 11.49 12.12
CA PHE A 39 -6.16 11.81 10.73
C PHE A 39 -7.45 11.95 9.90
N ASN A 40 -7.45 12.90 8.98
CA ASN A 40 -8.48 12.99 7.94
C ASN A 40 -8.07 12.10 6.77
N VAL A 41 -8.77 10.99 6.56
CA VAL A 41 -8.39 9.96 5.59
C VAL A 41 -9.40 9.88 4.46
N THR A 42 -8.91 9.88 3.22
CA THR A 42 -9.67 9.53 2.03
C THR A 42 -9.15 8.21 1.49
N HIS A 43 -9.96 7.17 1.52
CA HIS A 43 -9.63 5.86 0.95
C HIS A 43 -10.36 5.68 -0.38
N ASP A 44 -9.63 5.75 -1.48
CA ASP A 44 -10.16 5.52 -2.83
C ASP A 44 -10.05 4.05 -3.21
N LYS A 45 -11.16 3.46 -3.69
CA LYS A 45 -11.27 2.06 -4.12
C LYS A 45 -11.63 1.92 -5.60
N THR A 46 -11.40 2.97 -6.39
CA THR A 46 -11.68 2.97 -7.82
C THR A 46 -10.87 1.88 -8.53
N TYR A 47 -11.54 1.06 -9.33
CA TYR A 47 -10.88 0.03 -10.12
C TYR A 47 -10.05 0.64 -11.25
N HIS A 48 -8.73 0.66 -11.08
CA HIS A 48 -7.81 1.15 -12.10
C HIS A 48 -7.27 0.03 -13.02
N ASP A 49 -7.26 -1.20 -12.53
CA ASP A 49 -6.70 -2.39 -13.18
C ASP A 49 -7.77 -3.34 -13.74
N TYR A 50 -9.03 -2.97 -13.68
CA TYR A 50 -10.17 -3.73 -14.24
C TYR A 50 -10.96 -2.86 -15.22
N PRO A 51 -11.45 -3.41 -16.35
CA PRO A 51 -11.31 -4.81 -16.81
C PRO A 51 -9.95 -5.13 -17.44
N ALA A 52 -9.03 -4.16 -17.57
CA ALA A 52 -7.72 -4.35 -18.18
C ALA A 52 -6.61 -3.74 -17.31
N TYR A 53 -5.53 -4.50 -17.11
CA TYR A 53 -4.35 -4.00 -16.39
C TYR A 53 -3.61 -2.91 -17.16
N SER A 54 -3.52 -3.04 -18.49
CA SER A 54 -2.87 -2.03 -19.33
C SER A 54 -3.49 -0.65 -19.12
N GLY A 55 -2.65 0.35 -18.89
CA GLY A 55 -3.07 1.73 -18.60
C GLY A 55 -3.55 1.97 -17.17
N SER A 56 -3.45 1.00 -16.25
CA SER A 56 -3.88 1.15 -14.86
C SER A 56 -3.22 2.32 -14.14
N TYR A 57 -1.92 2.51 -14.34
CA TYR A 57 -1.17 3.62 -13.75
C TYR A 57 -1.66 5.00 -14.22
N GLY A 58 -2.00 5.14 -15.51
CA GLY A 58 -2.57 6.39 -16.02
C GLY A 58 -3.95 6.69 -15.43
N ARG A 59 -4.79 5.66 -15.25
CA ARG A 59 -6.09 5.80 -14.59
C ARG A 59 -5.94 6.15 -13.11
N SER A 60 -5.02 5.49 -12.41
CA SER A 60 -4.69 5.79 -11.01
C SER A 60 -4.20 7.23 -10.86
N MET A 61 -3.26 7.66 -11.71
CA MET A 61 -2.76 9.04 -11.70
C MET A 61 -3.89 10.06 -11.85
N SER A 62 -4.84 9.82 -12.78
CA SER A 62 -5.99 10.72 -12.98
C SER A 62 -6.87 10.81 -11.74
N THR A 63 -7.10 9.70 -11.04
CA THR A 63 -7.87 9.67 -9.80
C THR A 63 -7.15 10.44 -8.69
N VAL A 64 -5.86 10.18 -8.49
CA VAL A 64 -5.04 10.88 -7.49
C VAL A 64 -5.04 12.38 -7.75
N GLN A 65 -4.85 12.81 -9.01
CA GLN A 65 -4.87 14.22 -9.37
C GLN A 65 -6.24 14.86 -9.07
N GLY A 66 -7.34 14.14 -9.34
CA GLY A 66 -8.69 14.60 -9.02
C GLY A 66 -8.90 14.78 -7.51
N ILE A 67 -8.41 13.85 -6.70
CA ILE A 67 -8.47 13.95 -5.23
C ILE A 67 -7.65 15.15 -4.74
N LEU A 68 -6.42 15.32 -5.21
CA LEU A 68 -5.54 16.42 -4.81
C LEU A 68 -6.10 17.80 -5.21
N ASN A 69 -6.77 17.91 -6.36
CA ASN A 69 -7.43 19.15 -6.75
C ASN A 69 -8.55 19.55 -5.78
N ASN A 70 -9.22 18.57 -5.18
CA ASN A 70 -10.27 18.81 -4.19
C ASN A 70 -9.75 18.90 -2.74
N GLN A 71 -8.57 18.31 -2.49
CA GLN A 71 -7.92 18.26 -1.18
C GLN A 71 -6.45 18.71 -1.29
N PRO A 72 -6.19 19.99 -1.60
CA PRO A 72 -4.84 20.48 -1.92
C PRO A 72 -3.88 20.45 -0.73
N ASN A 73 -4.39 20.27 0.48
CA ASN A 73 -3.59 20.20 1.72
C ASN A 73 -3.33 18.74 2.15
N SER A 74 -3.41 17.78 1.24
CA SER A 74 -3.05 16.39 1.57
C SER A 74 -1.55 16.27 1.80
N ASP A 75 -1.16 15.84 2.99
CA ASP A 75 0.24 15.73 3.40
C ASP A 75 0.87 14.41 2.96
N ILE A 76 0.08 13.33 2.91
CA ILE A 76 0.56 11.96 2.68
C ILE A 76 -0.34 11.26 1.68
N ILE A 77 0.27 10.58 0.72
CA ILE A 77 -0.40 9.67 -0.23
C ILE A 77 0.23 8.30 -0.08
N ILE A 78 -0.59 7.29 0.12
CA ILE A 78 -0.16 5.89 0.20
C ILE A 78 -0.81 5.12 -0.95
N ASP A 79 0.02 4.52 -1.81
CA ASP A 79 -0.44 3.53 -2.79
C ASP A 79 -0.27 2.13 -2.18
N LEU A 80 -1.38 1.52 -1.80
CA LEU A 80 -1.38 0.25 -1.10
C LEU A 80 -1.46 -0.91 -2.09
N HIS A 81 -0.45 -1.77 -2.03
CA HIS A 81 -0.33 -2.96 -2.85
C HIS A 81 -0.04 -4.20 -1.98
N ARG A 82 -0.22 -5.37 -2.56
CA ARG A 82 0.52 -6.57 -2.16
C ARG A 82 1.64 -6.81 -3.16
N ASP A 83 2.70 -7.44 -2.72
CA ASP A 83 3.77 -7.85 -3.62
C ASP A 83 3.36 -9.09 -4.44
N ALA A 84 4.05 -9.32 -5.56
CA ALA A 84 3.87 -10.45 -6.45
C ALA A 84 5.24 -11.15 -6.65
N ILE A 85 5.46 -12.22 -5.90
CA ILE A 85 6.68 -13.00 -5.94
C ILE A 85 6.40 -14.30 -6.71
N ALA A 86 7.26 -14.62 -7.69
CA ALA A 86 7.07 -15.81 -8.53
C ALA A 86 7.23 -17.12 -7.75
N ASP A 87 8.08 -17.13 -6.72
CA ASP A 87 8.23 -18.25 -5.81
C ASP A 87 7.10 -18.25 -4.77
N THR A 88 6.11 -19.09 -5.00
CA THR A 88 4.94 -19.22 -4.12
C THR A 88 5.26 -19.81 -2.75
N SER A 89 6.45 -20.36 -2.55
CA SER A 89 6.93 -20.84 -1.23
C SER A 89 7.49 -19.70 -0.38
N TYR A 90 7.79 -18.55 -0.97
CA TYR A 90 8.33 -17.39 -0.26
C TYR A 90 7.19 -16.45 0.16
N ALA A 91 6.85 -16.52 1.43
CA ALA A 91 5.84 -15.67 2.06
C ALA A 91 6.43 -15.03 3.32
N PRO A 92 7.12 -13.88 3.21
CA PRO A 92 7.74 -13.23 4.37
C PRO A 92 6.69 -12.90 5.42
N SER A 93 6.96 -13.33 6.62
CA SER A 93 6.05 -13.14 7.76
C SER A 93 6.82 -12.78 9.03
N VAL A 94 6.15 -12.19 9.97
CA VAL A 94 6.66 -11.82 11.28
C VAL A 94 5.68 -12.23 12.37
N GLN A 95 6.19 -12.65 13.49
CA GLN A 95 5.36 -12.96 14.66
C GLN A 95 5.10 -11.67 15.46
N ILE A 96 3.83 -11.40 15.74
CA ILE A 96 3.38 -10.28 16.57
C ILE A 96 2.54 -10.85 17.71
N GLY A 97 3.12 -10.93 18.88
CA GLY A 97 2.47 -11.64 20.00
C GLY A 97 2.27 -13.13 19.67
N ASP A 98 1.04 -13.59 19.71
CA ASP A 98 0.66 -14.98 19.37
C ASP A 98 0.19 -15.14 17.91
N GLU A 99 0.23 -14.07 17.11
CA GLU A 99 -0.24 -14.07 15.73
C GLU A 99 0.93 -13.99 14.74
N ILE A 100 0.72 -14.51 13.52
CA ILE A 100 1.63 -14.38 12.40
C ILE A 100 1.03 -13.36 11.44
N ALA A 101 1.79 -12.31 11.13
CA ALA A 101 1.40 -11.26 10.19
C ALA A 101 2.30 -11.30 8.94
N SER A 102 1.77 -10.85 7.81
CA SER A 102 2.59 -10.57 6.63
C SER A 102 3.56 -9.43 6.92
N GLN A 103 4.78 -9.58 6.43
CA GLN A 103 5.76 -8.50 6.50
C GLN A 103 5.33 -7.32 5.62
N LEU A 104 5.51 -6.09 6.11
CA LEU A 104 5.29 -4.88 5.33
C LEU A 104 6.59 -4.41 4.68
N MET A 105 6.45 -3.72 3.54
CA MET A 105 7.56 -3.15 2.80
C MET A 105 7.19 -1.76 2.28
N PHE A 106 8.09 -0.79 2.44
CA PHE A 106 7.99 0.48 1.73
C PHE A 106 8.79 0.45 0.44
N VAL A 107 8.17 0.86 -0.66
CA VAL A 107 8.82 1.10 -1.94
C VAL A 107 8.85 2.60 -2.19
N ILE A 108 10.05 3.16 -2.31
CA ILE A 108 10.27 4.58 -2.53
C ILE A 108 10.84 4.81 -3.93
N GLY A 109 10.07 5.50 -4.78
CA GLY A 109 10.57 5.94 -6.08
C GLY A 109 11.68 6.99 -5.90
N THR A 110 12.77 6.85 -6.66
CA THR A 110 13.92 7.77 -6.65
C THR A 110 14.27 8.22 -8.06
N ASP A 111 15.03 9.32 -8.18
CA ASP A 111 15.48 9.83 -9.48
C ASP A 111 16.45 8.88 -10.21
N GLY A 112 16.99 7.87 -9.51
CA GLY A 112 17.93 6.91 -10.08
C GLY A 112 17.38 6.06 -11.24
N GLY A 113 16.06 5.96 -11.37
CA GLY A 113 15.37 5.26 -12.45
C GLY A 113 15.10 6.11 -13.70
N GLY A 114 15.55 7.37 -13.75
CA GLY A 114 15.35 8.28 -14.87
C GLY A 114 13.99 8.99 -14.90
N LEU A 115 13.15 8.77 -13.88
CA LEU A 115 11.92 9.54 -13.65
C LEU A 115 12.17 10.54 -12.52
N GLU A 116 11.64 11.75 -12.67
CA GLU A 116 11.74 12.75 -11.61
C GLU A 116 10.84 12.44 -10.44
N HIS A 117 11.42 12.34 -9.24
CA HIS A 117 10.73 12.19 -7.97
C HIS A 117 11.16 13.30 -7.00
N PRO A 118 10.71 14.54 -7.18
CA PRO A 118 11.26 15.72 -6.50
C PRO A 118 11.23 15.63 -4.97
N ASN A 119 10.34 14.85 -4.40
CA ASN A 119 10.17 14.68 -2.96
C ASN A 119 10.74 13.34 -2.43
N TRP A 120 11.53 12.60 -3.22
CA TRP A 120 11.97 11.25 -2.83
C TRP A 120 12.75 11.21 -1.52
N GLN A 121 13.57 12.23 -1.23
CA GLN A 121 14.35 12.27 0.01
C GLN A 121 13.44 12.44 1.24
N GLN A 122 12.38 13.23 1.13
CA GLN A 122 11.39 13.43 2.18
C GLN A 122 10.59 12.16 2.41
N ASN A 123 10.17 11.51 1.32
CA ASN A 123 9.46 10.23 1.37
C ASN A 123 10.33 9.15 2.01
N LEU A 124 11.61 9.08 1.66
CA LEU A 124 12.57 8.15 2.26
C LEU A 124 12.75 8.40 3.76
N LYS A 125 12.91 9.67 4.19
CA LYS A 125 13.01 10.02 5.61
C LYS A 125 11.76 9.62 6.38
N PHE A 126 10.59 9.84 5.80
CA PHE A 126 9.31 9.46 6.38
C PHE A 126 9.21 7.93 6.52
N ALA A 127 9.49 7.17 5.47
CA ALA A 127 9.49 5.71 5.50
C ALA A 127 10.48 5.15 6.55
N ILE A 128 11.71 5.69 6.62
CA ILE A 128 12.70 5.30 7.65
C ILE A 128 12.17 5.59 9.07
N SER A 129 11.46 6.70 9.27
CA SER A 129 10.91 7.05 10.57
C SER A 129 9.84 6.06 11.01
N ILE A 130 8.96 5.65 10.08
CA ILE A 130 7.94 4.62 10.34
C ILE A 130 8.61 3.28 10.59
N GLN A 131 9.58 2.88 9.76
CA GLN A 131 10.30 1.62 9.92
C GLN A 131 10.97 1.51 11.29
N LYS A 132 11.67 2.56 11.72
CA LYS A 132 12.30 2.59 13.05
C LYS A 132 11.25 2.39 14.14
N LYS A 133 10.13 3.11 14.05
CA LYS A 133 9.06 3.00 15.04
C LYS A 133 8.38 1.64 15.03
N ALA A 134 8.12 1.09 13.85
CA ALA A 134 7.57 -0.26 13.72
C ALA A 134 8.49 -1.32 14.32
N ASN A 135 9.81 -1.24 14.06
CA ASN A 135 10.79 -2.18 14.57
C ASN A 135 11.03 -2.04 16.09
N GLU A 136 10.81 -0.86 16.68
CA GLU A 136 10.77 -0.70 18.15
C GLU A 136 9.60 -1.46 18.79
N LEU A 137 8.45 -1.52 18.11
CA LEU A 137 7.23 -2.17 18.58
C LEU A 137 7.19 -3.65 18.20
N TYR A 138 7.62 -3.97 16.99
CA TYR A 138 7.50 -5.29 16.36
C TYR A 138 8.75 -5.60 15.53
N GLN A 139 9.71 -6.32 16.10
CA GLN A 139 10.98 -6.58 15.45
C GLN A 139 10.80 -7.33 14.11
N GLY A 140 11.37 -6.79 13.03
CA GLY A 140 11.33 -7.39 11.68
C GLY A 140 10.00 -7.22 10.93
N TYR A 141 9.08 -6.40 11.45
CA TYR A 141 7.75 -6.22 10.84
C TYR A 141 7.78 -5.42 9.53
N LEU A 142 8.69 -4.48 9.39
CA LEU A 142 8.74 -3.57 8.25
C LEU A 142 10.15 -3.50 7.66
N ASP A 143 10.23 -3.75 6.36
CA ASP A 143 11.44 -3.57 5.57
C ASP A 143 11.34 -2.38 4.62
N LEU A 144 12.50 -1.82 4.26
CA LEU A 144 12.63 -0.72 3.32
C LEU A 144 13.48 -1.16 2.13
N PHE A 145 12.94 -1.00 0.92
CA PHE A 145 13.60 -1.22 -0.36
C PHE A 145 13.70 0.05 -1.19
#